data_178aad5b03fb4fde3c02bc70e9f6730d
#
_entry.id   178aad5b03fb4fde3c02bc70e9f6730d
#
_cell.length_a   1.000
_cell.length_b   1.000
_cell.length_c   1.000
_cell.angle_alpha   90.00
_cell.angle_beta   90.00
_cell.angle_gamma   90.00
#
_symmetry.space_group_name_H-M   'P 1'
#
loop_
_entity.id
_entity.type
_entity.pdbx_description
1 polymer ?
#
loop_
_entity_poly.entity_id
_entity_poly.type
_entity_poly.pdbx_seq_one_letter_code
_entity_poly.pdbx_strand_id
1 'polypeptide(L)'
;MSLKYTVEHEWVRPEGAVASVGITHHAQDALGDVVFVELPEVGSAFEQGAVAGVVESVKAAADVYMPISGTVTEVNEALRDDPSLANTDPLGAGWFFKVQPSAPAQIDALMDEAAYAALTGS
;
A
#
# COMPACT_ATOMS: atom_id res chain seq x y z
N MET A 1 15.78 3.64 4.50
CA MET A 1 15.41 2.23 4.44
C MET A 1 14.82 1.89 3.10
N SER A 2 15.06 0.66 2.65
CA SER A 2 14.60 0.23 1.33
C SER A 2 13.11 -0.07 1.32
N LEU A 3 12.45 0.22 0.21
CA LEU A 3 11.08 -0.20 -0.01
C LEU A 3 11.04 -1.71 -0.25
N LYS A 4 9.95 -2.32 0.18
CA LYS A 4 9.61 -3.71 -0.13
C LYS A 4 8.30 -3.72 -0.89
N TYR A 5 8.05 -4.81 -1.63
CA TYR A 5 6.93 -4.87 -2.56
C TYR A 5 6.23 -6.23 -2.48
N THR A 6 4.92 -6.22 -2.80
CA THR A 6 4.15 -7.46 -2.89
C THR A 6 3.80 -7.77 -4.34
N VAL A 7 3.37 -9.01 -4.60
CA VAL A 7 2.89 -9.41 -5.92
C VAL A 7 1.59 -8.71 -6.31
N GLU A 8 0.90 -8.12 -5.33
CA GLU A 8 -0.33 -7.36 -5.56
C GLU A 8 -0.05 -5.88 -5.82
N HIS A 9 1.23 -5.51 -5.98
CA HIS A 9 1.66 -4.15 -6.31
C HIS A 9 1.42 -3.13 -5.20
N GLU A 10 1.62 -3.57 -3.95
CA GLU A 10 1.69 -2.67 -2.80
C GLU A 10 3.14 -2.52 -2.39
N TRP A 11 3.50 -1.35 -1.89
CA TRP A 11 4.83 -1.11 -1.34
C TRP A 11 4.75 -0.98 0.19
N VAL A 12 5.86 -1.31 0.84
CA VAL A 12 6.03 -1.17 2.29
C VAL A 12 7.32 -0.42 2.54
N ARG A 13 7.23 0.65 3.33
CA ARG A 13 8.42 1.43 3.74
C ARG A 13 8.54 1.33 5.26
N PRO A 14 9.52 0.54 5.77
CA PRO A 14 9.76 0.49 7.21
C PRO A 14 10.21 1.86 7.72
N GLU A 15 9.62 2.31 8.83
CA GLU A 15 9.90 3.62 9.44
C GLU A 15 10.00 3.46 10.95
N GLY A 16 11.01 2.69 11.42
CA GLY A 16 11.14 2.40 12.85
C GLY A 16 10.12 1.38 13.31
N ALA A 17 9.28 1.75 14.28
CA ALA A 17 8.29 0.84 14.87
C ALA A 17 7.08 0.61 13.99
N VAL A 18 6.89 1.42 12.95
CA VAL A 18 5.77 1.28 12.02
C VAL A 18 6.28 1.18 10.58
N ALA A 19 5.38 0.80 9.66
CA ALA A 19 5.68 0.78 8.23
C ALA A 19 4.56 1.49 7.49
N SER A 20 4.92 2.33 6.52
CA SER A 20 3.97 2.95 5.61
C SER A 20 3.66 2.01 4.48
N VAL A 21 2.42 2.01 4.01
CA VAL A 21 1.93 1.15 2.93
C VAL A 21 1.21 1.99 1.89
N GLY A 22 1.42 1.68 0.64
CA GLY A 22 0.70 2.29 -0.47
C GLY A 22 0.74 1.41 -1.70
N ILE A 23 0.29 1.94 -2.83
CA ILE A 23 0.34 1.23 -4.11
C ILE A 23 1.48 1.76 -4.96
N THR A 24 1.99 0.92 -5.86
CA THR A 24 3.13 1.27 -6.71
C THR A 24 2.70 2.08 -7.93
N HIS A 25 3.66 2.65 -8.64
CA HIS A 25 3.41 3.30 -9.93
C HIS A 25 2.78 2.33 -10.92
N HIS A 26 3.21 1.07 -10.92
CA HIS A 26 2.65 0.04 -11.78
C HIS A 26 1.15 -0.14 -11.49
N ALA A 27 0.78 -0.19 -10.22
CA ALA A 27 -0.62 -0.36 -9.82
C ALA A 27 -1.47 0.83 -10.23
N GLN A 28 -1.03 2.06 -9.96
CA GLN A 28 -1.81 3.24 -10.28
C GLN A 28 -1.93 3.44 -11.79
N ASP A 29 -0.89 3.08 -12.54
CA ASP A 29 -0.91 3.17 -14.00
C ASP A 29 -1.94 2.21 -14.59
N ALA A 30 -1.99 0.99 -14.05
CA ALA A 30 -2.96 -0.02 -14.49
C ALA A 30 -4.40 0.39 -14.15
N LEU A 31 -4.60 1.05 -13.00
CA LEU A 31 -5.92 1.50 -12.58
C LEU A 31 -6.42 2.71 -13.37
N GLY A 32 -5.53 3.62 -13.75
CA GLY A 32 -5.91 4.90 -14.30
C GLY A 32 -6.30 5.88 -13.18
N ASP A 33 -7.10 6.89 -13.49
CA ASP A 33 -7.43 7.95 -12.53
C ASP A 33 -8.20 7.42 -11.33
N VAL A 34 -7.60 7.54 -10.16
CA VAL A 34 -8.21 7.11 -8.89
C VAL A 34 -9.23 8.17 -8.46
N VAL A 35 -10.45 7.73 -8.19
CA VAL A 35 -11.55 8.62 -7.84
C VAL A 35 -12.06 8.43 -6.42
N PHE A 36 -11.73 7.29 -5.78
CA PHE A 36 -12.14 7.02 -4.41
C PHE A 36 -11.20 6.01 -3.78
N VAL A 37 -10.90 6.20 -2.49
CA VAL A 37 -10.08 5.27 -1.71
C VAL A 37 -10.82 4.99 -0.40
N GLU A 38 -11.06 3.69 -0.12
CA GLU A 38 -11.59 3.27 1.16
C GLU A 38 -10.42 2.81 2.02
N LEU A 39 -10.18 3.53 3.10
CA LEU A 39 -9.07 3.26 4.01
C LEU A 39 -9.54 2.42 5.20
N PRO A 40 -8.65 1.62 5.81
CA PRO A 40 -9.00 0.86 7.00
C PRO A 40 -9.19 1.79 8.20
N GLU A 41 -9.83 1.28 9.27
CA GLU A 41 -9.96 2.04 10.50
C GLU A 41 -8.68 1.95 11.33
N VAL A 42 -8.27 3.06 11.92
CA VAL A 42 -7.16 3.09 12.87
C VAL A 42 -7.50 2.18 14.05
N GLY A 43 -6.56 1.36 14.46
CA GLY A 43 -6.75 0.38 15.53
C GLY A 43 -7.17 -1.00 15.06
N SER A 44 -7.53 -1.15 13.78
CA SER A 44 -7.89 -2.47 13.22
C SER A 44 -6.64 -3.33 13.07
N ALA A 45 -6.76 -4.61 13.41
CA ALA A 45 -5.70 -5.59 13.23
C ALA A 45 -6.04 -6.50 12.06
N PHE A 46 -5.05 -6.78 11.23
CA PHE A 46 -5.22 -7.62 10.04
C PHE A 46 -4.09 -8.64 9.94
N GLU A 47 -4.42 -9.79 9.35
CA GLU A 47 -3.42 -10.77 8.93
C GLU A 47 -2.88 -10.41 7.55
N GLN A 48 -1.67 -10.85 7.25
CA GLN A 48 -1.09 -10.70 5.92
C GLN A 48 -2.04 -11.32 4.87
N GLY A 49 -2.31 -10.57 3.81
CA GLY A 49 -3.20 -11.01 2.74
C GLY A 49 -4.66 -10.67 2.93
N ALA A 50 -5.05 -10.16 4.11
CA ALA A 50 -6.43 -9.71 4.33
C ALA A 50 -6.70 -8.43 3.55
N VAL A 51 -7.95 -8.21 3.16
CA VAL A 51 -8.33 -6.96 2.48
C VAL A 51 -8.40 -5.85 3.51
N ALA A 52 -7.56 -4.83 3.36
CA ALA A 52 -7.52 -3.70 4.27
C ALA A 52 -8.30 -2.49 3.74
N GLY A 53 -8.42 -2.37 2.43
CA GLY A 53 -9.11 -1.25 1.82
C GLY A 53 -9.45 -1.51 0.36
N VAL A 54 -9.97 -0.48 -0.30
CA VAL A 54 -10.35 -0.55 -1.71
C VAL A 54 -9.90 0.74 -2.39
N VAL A 55 -9.40 0.61 -3.61
CA VAL A 55 -9.10 1.77 -4.44
C VAL A 55 -9.99 1.69 -5.68
N GLU A 56 -10.72 2.76 -5.97
CA GLU A 56 -11.60 2.82 -7.13
C GLU A 56 -11.12 3.85 -8.12
N SER A 57 -11.08 3.46 -9.38
CA SER A 57 -10.70 4.33 -10.48
C SER A 57 -11.88 4.50 -11.44
N VAL A 58 -11.67 5.34 -12.46
CA VAL A 58 -12.69 5.57 -13.50
C VAL A 58 -13.05 4.30 -14.27
N LYS A 59 -12.20 3.26 -14.22
CA LYS A 59 -12.45 2.04 -14.99
C LYS A 59 -12.56 0.77 -14.16
N ALA A 60 -12.16 0.76 -12.89
CA ALA A 60 -12.16 -0.48 -12.08
C ALA A 60 -12.07 -0.19 -10.59
N ALA A 61 -12.40 -1.20 -9.80
CA ALA A 61 -12.15 -1.20 -8.36
C ALA A 61 -11.19 -2.35 -8.05
N ALA A 62 -10.28 -2.13 -7.10
CA ALA A 62 -9.30 -3.13 -6.70
C ALA A 62 -9.18 -3.16 -5.18
N ASP A 63 -9.03 -4.36 -4.62
CA ASP A 63 -8.77 -4.52 -3.20
C ASP A 63 -7.32 -4.17 -2.89
N VAL A 64 -7.10 -3.53 -1.74
CA VAL A 64 -5.76 -3.31 -1.21
C VAL A 64 -5.57 -4.32 -0.09
N TYR A 65 -4.61 -5.24 -0.28
CA TYR A 65 -4.34 -6.31 0.67
C TYR A 65 -3.28 -5.87 1.67
N MET A 66 -3.36 -6.44 2.88
CA MET A 66 -2.32 -6.21 3.88
C MET A 66 -1.03 -6.89 3.41
N PRO A 67 0.04 -6.12 3.20
CA PRO A 67 1.33 -6.71 2.79
C PRO A 67 2.00 -7.47 3.92
N ILE A 68 1.67 -7.13 5.16
CA ILE A 68 2.20 -7.75 6.38
C ILE A 68 1.09 -7.76 7.42
N SER A 69 1.20 -8.67 8.40
CA SER A 69 0.26 -8.68 9.53
C SER A 69 0.59 -7.53 10.49
N GLY A 70 -0.43 -6.91 11.05
CA GLY A 70 -0.23 -5.85 12.02
C GLY A 70 -1.48 -5.05 12.29
N THR A 71 -1.31 -3.98 13.07
CA THR A 71 -2.39 -3.09 13.48
C THR A 71 -2.21 -1.74 12.79
N VAL A 72 -3.28 -1.23 12.20
CA VAL A 72 -3.28 0.07 11.54
C VAL A 72 -3.15 1.16 12.60
N THR A 73 -2.12 1.99 12.48
CA THR A 73 -1.86 3.07 13.44
C THR A 73 -2.25 4.43 12.90
N GLU A 74 -2.30 4.59 11.57
CA GLU A 74 -2.58 5.87 10.95
C GLU A 74 -3.10 5.63 9.54
N VAL A 75 -3.98 6.51 9.06
CA VAL A 75 -4.45 6.51 7.67
C VAL A 75 -4.22 7.88 7.07
N ASN A 76 -4.04 7.93 5.75
CA ASN A 76 -3.76 9.18 5.04
C ASN A 76 -5.08 9.87 4.67
N GLU A 77 -5.54 10.76 5.54
CA GLU A 77 -6.79 11.49 5.31
C GLU A 77 -6.75 12.33 4.03
N ALA A 78 -5.58 12.74 3.59
CA ALA A 78 -5.46 13.51 2.34
C ALA A 78 -5.98 12.74 1.13
N LEU A 79 -5.90 11.39 1.15
CA LEU A 79 -6.46 10.58 0.07
C LEU A 79 -7.98 10.61 0.02
N ARG A 80 -8.63 10.85 1.15
CA ARG A 80 -10.09 10.99 1.19
C ARG A 80 -10.53 12.27 0.52
N ASP A 81 -9.75 13.34 0.69
CA ASP A 81 -10.04 14.64 0.09
C ASP A 81 -9.56 14.71 -1.36
N ASP A 82 -8.45 14.04 -1.67
CA ASP A 82 -7.84 14.08 -3.00
C ASP A 82 -7.30 12.69 -3.38
N PRO A 83 -8.19 11.79 -3.87
CA PRO A 83 -7.76 10.45 -4.28
C PRO A 83 -6.70 10.46 -5.39
N SER A 84 -6.58 11.52 -6.16
CA SER A 84 -5.61 11.61 -7.24
C SER A 84 -4.15 11.62 -6.76
N LEU A 85 -3.92 11.82 -5.46
CA LEU A 85 -2.58 11.69 -4.88
C LEU A 85 -2.01 10.30 -5.11
N ALA A 86 -2.87 9.27 -5.17
CA ALA A 86 -2.42 7.91 -5.47
C ALA A 86 -1.84 7.80 -6.88
N ASN A 87 -2.25 8.69 -7.80
CA ASN A 87 -1.72 8.73 -9.16
C ASN A 87 -0.48 9.61 -9.24
N THR A 88 -0.52 10.79 -8.62
CA THR A 88 0.54 11.79 -8.81
C THR A 88 1.77 11.52 -7.97
N ASP A 89 1.60 10.93 -6.79
CA ASP A 89 2.72 10.68 -5.89
C ASP A 89 2.49 9.42 -5.05
N PRO A 90 2.36 8.25 -5.69
CA PRO A 90 2.01 7.01 -4.98
C PRO A 90 3.03 6.57 -3.94
N LEU A 91 4.31 6.92 -4.11
CA LEU A 91 5.37 6.53 -3.18
C LEU A 91 5.63 7.60 -2.11
N GLY A 92 4.97 8.74 -2.19
CA GLY A 92 5.14 9.84 -1.25
C GLY A 92 3.84 10.27 -0.63
N ALA A 93 3.31 11.43 -1.02
CA ALA A 93 2.10 11.99 -0.43
C ALA A 93 0.86 11.09 -0.58
N GLY A 94 0.88 10.16 -1.52
CA GLY A 94 -0.23 9.21 -1.76
C GLY A 94 -0.15 7.92 -0.98
N TRP A 95 0.60 7.85 0.11
CA TRP A 95 0.61 6.66 0.99
C TRP A 95 -0.81 6.40 1.51
N PHE A 96 -1.12 5.12 1.79
CA PHE A 96 -2.48 4.72 2.20
C PHE A 96 -2.65 4.66 3.71
N PHE A 97 -1.82 3.88 4.39
CA PHE A 97 -1.93 3.72 5.84
C PHE A 97 -0.58 3.29 6.43
N LYS A 98 -0.48 3.39 7.75
CA LYS A 98 0.70 2.92 8.49
C LYS A 98 0.28 1.79 9.41
N VAL A 99 1.17 0.83 9.57
CA VAL A 99 0.93 -0.41 10.30
C VAL A 99 2.04 -0.63 11.31
N GLN A 100 1.67 -1.05 12.52
CA GLN A 100 2.64 -1.58 13.48
C GLN A 100 2.74 -3.08 13.21
N PRO A 101 3.85 -3.58 12.66
CA PRO A 101 3.96 -5.00 12.30
C PRO A 101 3.89 -5.90 13.52
N SER A 102 3.10 -6.98 13.43
CA SER A 102 3.04 -8.01 14.46
C SER A 102 4.06 -9.11 14.21
N ALA A 103 4.54 -9.23 12.98
CA ALA A 103 5.55 -10.22 12.58
C ALA A 103 6.55 -9.54 11.64
N PRO A 104 7.53 -8.79 12.18
CA PRO A 104 8.47 -8.01 11.35
C PRO A 104 9.23 -8.82 10.31
N ALA A 105 9.43 -10.13 10.54
CA ALA A 105 10.08 -10.99 9.55
C ALA A 105 9.34 -11.06 8.23
N GLN A 106 8.03 -10.78 8.22
CA GLN A 106 7.26 -10.75 6.98
C GLN A 106 7.73 -9.65 6.04
N ILE A 107 8.24 -8.55 6.58
CA ILE A 107 8.79 -7.47 5.76
C ILE A 107 10.02 -7.95 5.00
N ASP A 108 10.90 -8.68 5.67
CA ASP A 108 12.12 -9.20 5.05
C ASP A 108 11.83 -10.24 3.96
N ALA A 109 10.68 -10.91 4.06
CA ALA A 109 10.26 -11.91 3.08
C ALA A 109 9.65 -11.30 1.82
N LEU A 110 9.31 -10.03 1.82
CA LEU A 110 8.76 -9.35 0.66
C LEU A 110 9.85 -9.09 -0.39
N MET A 111 9.41 -8.80 -1.63
CA MET A 111 10.35 -8.51 -2.72
C MET A 111 11.07 -7.20 -2.48
N ASP A 112 12.36 -7.17 -2.81
CA ASP A 112 13.09 -5.91 -2.91
C ASP A 112 12.80 -5.27 -4.28
N GLU A 113 13.40 -4.11 -4.53
CA GLU A 113 13.17 -3.37 -5.78
C GLU A 113 13.57 -4.19 -7.01
N ALA A 114 14.69 -4.89 -6.95
CA ALA A 114 15.16 -5.69 -8.09
C ALA A 114 14.22 -6.84 -8.42
N ALA A 115 13.74 -7.55 -7.39
CA ALA A 115 12.81 -8.66 -7.59
C ALA A 115 11.46 -8.16 -8.13
N TYR A 116 10.99 -7.03 -7.63
CA TYR A 116 9.74 -6.43 -8.09
C TYR A 116 9.87 -5.95 -9.54
N ALA A 117 10.99 -5.32 -9.89
CA ALA A 117 11.24 -4.87 -11.27
C ALA A 117 11.23 -6.06 -12.23
N ALA A 118 11.81 -7.19 -11.82
CA ALA A 118 11.79 -8.41 -12.63
C ALA A 118 10.36 -8.92 -12.83
N LEU A 119 9.51 -8.82 -11.80
CA LEU A 119 8.11 -9.24 -11.88
C LEU A 119 7.32 -8.38 -12.87
N THR A 120 7.54 -7.07 -12.85
CA THR A 120 6.78 -6.12 -13.67
C THR A 120 7.39 -5.92 -15.07
N GLY A 121 8.58 -6.42 -15.29
CA GLY A 121 9.28 -6.27 -16.58
C GLY A 121 9.90 -4.88 -16.76
N SER A 122 10.10 -4.15 -15.68
CA SER A 122 10.65 -2.79 -15.78
C SER A 122 12.14 -2.73 -15.52
#